data_6df2b82ee3ae628b904dd68c01633dad
#
_entry.id   6df2b82ee3ae628b904dd68c01633dad
#
_cell.length_a   1.000
_cell.length_b   1.000
_cell.length_c   1.000
_cell.angle_alpha   90.00
_cell.angle_beta   90.00
_cell.angle_gamma   90.00
#
_symmetry.space_group_name_H-M   'P 1'
#
loop_
_entity.id
_entity.type
_entity.pdbx_description
1 polymer ?
#
loop_
_entity_poly.entity_id
_entity_poly.type
_entity_poly.pdbx_seq_one_letter_code
_entity_poly.pdbx_strand_id
1 'polypeptide(L)'
;WAMSRKEELPCKGLTVTFIDRILDVTPYVKEQLAKDEDPEGLNYLSPSYLSKVAKRFAEQENIEITPFTALELKPFYGANRYYLFIKTIYKDVRMVGAPPSSIGKFGADTDNWMWPRHCGDFSMFRIYATPDGKPADYNESNVPLKVKKHLTINLGGVKEGDFTFVMGFPGRNWRYMISDEVEERMQTTNFMRKTVRTVRLNNLLEEMLKSDKVRIQYASKYASSANYWKNAIGMNEGLVQLKVLDTKKKQQEKLLAYGRETGTDAYQKAFDAIREIVSKRRDAVYHQQAIYEVCKLGTEFYKIPSTDKVLQALKKGYKVPHATKEINPLDHALSTLIKQADNFFNKDYNPEIDRKVSKALLKTYAELIPAEQRISIFKVIDKEFKGNIDAFVDACFDTSIFRSREAFDNFVAKPDAKTLENDLMVQYAKSVDQGYADTDAAMKAETDLAHKTWVEGMMKLKQHEGTPIYPDANSTLRLTYGKVGSYSPKDGMEYNYYTTLKGVMEKEDPNNYEFVVPAKLKDLYNKKDFGRYAMKNGEMPICFVTGTDNTGGNSGSPVFNNKGELIGTGFDRNYEGLTGDIAYNPQLQRAACVDIRYTLFIIDKFAGAKHLVDEMTIVE
;
A
#
# COMPACT_ATOMS: atom_id res chain seq x y z
N TRP A 1 -5.47 6.15 -25.81
CA TRP A 1 -4.50 7.25 -25.92
C TRP A 1 -5.16 8.49 -26.49
N ALA A 2 -4.98 9.63 -25.85
CA ALA A 2 -5.45 10.91 -26.36
C ALA A 2 -4.59 11.35 -27.55
N MET A 3 -5.21 11.58 -28.70
CA MET A 3 -4.53 12.08 -29.91
C MET A 3 -4.53 13.61 -29.97
N SER A 4 -5.26 14.24 -29.09
CA SER A 4 -5.30 15.69 -28.90
C SER A 4 -5.62 16.01 -27.43
N ARG A 5 -5.33 17.27 -27.01
CA ARG A 5 -5.65 17.73 -25.64
C ARG A 5 -7.12 17.69 -25.29
N LYS A 6 -8.01 17.73 -26.29
CA LYS A 6 -9.46 17.63 -26.09
C LYS A 6 -9.93 16.23 -25.73
N GLU A 7 -9.13 15.23 -26.03
CA GLU A 7 -9.41 13.83 -25.74
C GLU A 7 -8.84 13.39 -24.39
N GLU A 8 -8.03 14.22 -23.73
CA GLU A 8 -7.51 13.93 -22.40
C GLU A 8 -8.65 13.90 -21.37
N LEU A 9 -8.73 12.82 -20.59
CA LEU A 9 -9.86 12.56 -19.70
C LEU A 9 -9.64 13.17 -18.31
N PRO A 10 -10.51 14.10 -17.85
CA PRO A 10 -10.43 14.64 -16.50
C PRO A 10 -10.58 13.56 -15.42
N CYS A 11 -9.64 13.51 -14.50
CA CYS A 11 -9.61 12.56 -13.39
C CYS A 11 -10.11 13.22 -12.11
N LYS A 12 -11.43 13.26 -11.90
CA LYS A 12 -12.03 13.87 -10.70
C LYS A 12 -11.48 13.23 -9.42
N GLY A 13 -11.01 14.07 -8.50
CA GLY A 13 -10.46 13.62 -7.22
C GLY A 13 -8.98 13.19 -7.26
N LEU A 14 -8.38 13.02 -8.44
CA LEU A 14 -6.95 12.82 -8.57
C LEU A 14 -6.22 14.16 -8.41
N THR A 15 -5.14 14.15 -7.63
CA THR A 15 -4.32 15.34 -7.40
C THR A 15 -2.85 15.01 -7.63
N VAL A 16 -2.08 16.01 -8.06
CA VAL A 16 -0.62 15.95 -8.09
C VAL A 16 -0.07 16.99 -7.13
N THR A 17 0.87 16.56 -6.29
CA THR A 17 1.42 17.40 -5.23
C THR A 17 2.91 17.61 -5.48
N PHE A 18 3.34 18.87 -5.54
CA PHE A 18 4.74 19.25 -5.59
C PHE A 18 5.23 19.69 -4.21
N ILE A 19 6.46 19.33 -3.87
CA ILE A 19 7.14 19.81 -2.68
C ILE A 19 7.85 21.12 -3.04
N ASP A 20 7.46 22.20 -2.37
CA ASP A 20 8.08 23.51 -2.58
C ASP A 20 9.29 23.71 -1.66
N ARG A 21 9.14 23.30 -0.38
CA ARG A 21 10.22 23.43 0.63
C ARG A 21 10.16 22.27 1.62
N ILE A 22 11.33 21.90 2.14
CA ILE A 22 11.51 20.98 3.28
C ILE A 22 12.33 21.71 4.33
N LEU A 23 11.77 21.83 5.54
CA LEU A 23 12.39 22.57 6.64
C LEU A 23 12.64 21.62 7.83
N ASP A 24 13.84 21.65 8.39
CA ASP A 24 14.10 21.02 9.71
C ASP A 24 13.52 21.91 10.79
N VAL A 25 12.43 21.47 11.38
CA VAL A 25 11.72 22.18 12.46
C VAL A 25 11.85 21.46 13.80
N THR A 26 12.86 20.60 13.93
CA THR A 26 13.09 19.80 15.14
C THR A 26 13.16 20.65 16.43
N PRO A 27 13.92 21.76 16.48
CA PRO A 27 13.97 22.59 17.70
C PRO A 27 12.61 23.16 18.06
N TYR A 28 11.88 23.67 17.06
CA TYR A 28 10.55 24.25 17.27
C TYR A 28 9.55 23.23 17.80
N VAL A 29 9.49 22.04 17.19
CA VAL A 29 8.57 20.97 17.64
C VAL A 29 8.89 20.54 19.07
N LYS A 30 10.19 20.38 19.43
CA LYS A 30 10.60 20.03 20.79
C LYS A 30 10.18 21.11 21.80
N GLU A 31 10.29 22.38 21.43
CA GLU A 31 9.82 23.48 22.24
C GLU A 31 8.29 23.46 22.47
N GLN A 32 7.51 23.19 21.40
CA GLN A 32 6.06 23.07 21.52
C GLN A 32 5.65 21.87 22.40
N LEU A 33 6.31 20.72 22.23
CA LEU A 33 6.08 19.52 23.06
C LEU A 33 6.38 19.79 24.55
N ALA A 34 7.35 20.64 24.85
CA ALA A 34 7.67 21.02 26.23
C ALA A 34 6.67 22.02 26.84
N LYS A 35 6.00 22.82 25.99
CA LYS A 35 5.04 23.85 26.42
C LYS A 35 3.61 23.34 26.54
N ASP A 36 3.23 22.43 25.65
CA ASP A 36 1.85 21.93 25.57
C ASP A 36 1.64 20.78 26.56
N GLU A 37 0.49 20.78 27.24
CA GLU A 37 0.11 19.68 28.13
C GLU A 37 -0.10 18.40 27.32
N ASP A 38 0.54 17.32 27.75
CA ASP A 38 0.44 15.99 27.15
C ASP A 38 0.41 14.92 28.25
N PRO A 39 -0.76 14.74 28.92
CA PRO A 39 -0.88 13.81 30.04
C PRO A 39 -0.56 12.36 29.67
N GLU A 40 -0.77 12.00 28.40
CA GLU A 40 -0.54 10.62 27.89
C GLU A 40 0.83 10.45 27.23
N GLY A 41 1.59 11.56 27.04
CA GLY A 41 2.90 11.52 26.39
C GLY A 41 2.86 11.08 24.92
N LEU A 42 1.75 11.30 24.20
CA LEU A 42 1.52 10.79 22.84
C LEU A 42 1.68 11.84 21.73
N ASN A 43 1.81 13.12 22.09
CA ASN A 43 1.81 14.21 21.12
C ASN A 43 2.94 14.14 20.09
N TYR A 44 4.09 13.61 20.47
CA TYR A 44 5.29 13.58 19.62
C TYR A 44 5.14 12.74 18.32
N LEU A 45 4.15 11.83 18.24
CA LEU A 45 3.80 11.07 17.04
C LEU A 45 2.37 11.32 16.55
N SER A 46 1.56 12.09 17.30
CA SER A 46 0.16 12.32 16.98
C SER A 46 0.00 13.15 15.69
N PRO A 47 -0.60 12.62 14.61
CA PRO A 47 -0.79 13.39 13.38
C PRO A 47 -1.64 14.65 13.58
N SER A 48 -2.65 14.59 14.46
CA SER A 48 -3.51 15.73 14.76
C SER A 48 -2.76 16.84 15.51
N TYR A 49 -1.93 16.48 16.48
CA TYR A 49 -1.08 17.42 17.19
C TYR A 49 -0.03 18.03 16.24
N LEU A 50 0.70 17.20 15.50
CA LEU A 50 1.72 17.68 14.57
C LEU A 50 1.13 18.60 13.49
N SER A 51 -0.11 18.35 13.04
CA SER A 51 -0.81 19.26 12.14
C SER A 51 -1.09 20.63 12.76
N LYS A 52 -1.44 20.69 14.05
CA LYS A 52 -1.59 21.97 14.78
C LYS A 52 -0.26 22.71 14.92
N VAL A 53 0.80 21.99 15.25
CA VAL A 53 2.16 22.56 15.36
C VAL A 53 2.63 23.11 14.01
N ALA A 54 2.38 22.38 12.91
CA ALA A 54 2.71 22.84 11.56
C ALA A 54 2.01 24.17 11.20
N LYS A 55 0.74 24.32 11.58
CA LYS A 55 -0.02 25.58 11.37
C LYS A 55 0.54 26.72 12.19
N ARG A 56 0.83 26.50 13.48
CA ARG A 56 1.47 27.52 14.34
C ARG A 56 2.80 27.98 13.78
N PHE A 57 3.62 27.04 13.29
CA PHE A 57 4.89 27.37 12.64
C PHE A 57 4.69 28.21 11.38
N ALA A 58 3.73 27.83 10.54
CA ALA A 58 3.43 28.55 9.31
C ALA A 58 2.94 29.99 9.58
N GLU A 59 2.11 30.19 10.60
CA GLU A 59 1.65 31.51 11.05
C GLU A 59 2.85 32.37 11.54
N GLN A 60 3.72 31.79 12.38
CA GLN A 60 4.90 32.48 12.88
C GLN A 60 5.86 32.91 11.75
N GLU A 61 6.08 32.04 10.79
CA GLU A 61 7.00 32.27 9.66
C GLU A 61 6.34 33.00 8.47
N ASN A 62 5.08 33.44 8.63
CA ASN A 62 4.29 34.12 7.59
C ASN A 62 4.23 33.32 6.27
N ILE A 63 4.06 31.98 6.37
CA ILE A 63 3.89 31.12 5.21
C ILE A 63 2.46 31.26 4.70
N GLU A 64 2.30 31.66 3.45
CA GLU A 64 0.99 31.79 2.81
C GLU A 64 0.32 30.42 2.68
N ILE A 65 -0.89 30.28 3.21
CA ILE A 65 -1.71 29.08 3.13
C ILE A 65 -2.93 29.38 2.25
N THR A 66 -3.04 28.69 1.14
CA THR A 66 -4.15 28.74 0.20
C THR A 66 -4.92 27.41 0.23
N PRO A 67 -6.10 27.29 -0.42
CA PRO A 67 -6.79 26.00 -0.59
C PRO A 67 -5.99 24.93 -1.37
N PHE A 68 -4.88 25.35 -1.97
CA PHE A 68 -3.96 24.50 -2.73
C PHE A 68 -2.63 24.27 -2.00
N THR A 69 -2.49 24.72 -0.77
CA THR A 69 -1.30 24.52 0.06
C THR A 69 -1.53 23.37 1.04
N ALA A 70 -0.58 22.44 1.09
CA ALA A 70 -0.56 21.41 2.14
C ALA A 70 0.69 21.59 3.00
N LEU A 71 0.47 21.56 4.31
CA LEU A 71 1.53 21.50 5.32
C LEU A 71 1.57 20.08 5.89
N GLU A 72 2.70 19.42 5.79
CA GLU A 72 2.88 18.08 6.33
C GLU A 72 4.11 18.03 7.23
N LEU A 73 3.88 17.97 8.55
CA LEU A 73 4.92 17.79 9.54
C LEU A 73 5.09 16.31 9.87
N LYS A 74 6.28 15.78 9.61
CA LYS A 74 6.58 14.35 9.78
C LYS A 74 7.69 14.10 10.78
N PRO A 75 7.53 13.10 11.66
CA PRO A 75 8.62 12.59 12.50
C PRO A 75 9.55 11.68 11.69
N PHE A 76 10.84 11.78 12.02
CA PHE A 76 11.92 10.97 11.46
C PHE A 76 12.75 10.37 12.60
N TYR A 77 13.42 9.24 12.34
CA TYR A 77 14.28 8.58 13.31
C TYR A 77 13.57 8.31 14.65
N GLY A 78 12.36 7.70 14.60
CA GLY A 78 11.59 7.45 15.81
C GLY A 78 11.20 8.74 16.57
N ALA A 79 10.90 9.81 15.84
CA ALA A 79 10.59 11.15 16.38
C ALA A 79 11.76 11.86 17.09
N ASN A 80 12.99 11.52 16.74
CA ASN A 80 14.17 12.27 17.18
C ASN A 80 14.43 13.51 16.33
N ARG A 81 13.86 13.57 15.11
CA ARG A 81 13.86 14.73 14.21
C ARG A 81 12.48 14.96 13.59
N TYR A 82 12.23 16.19 13.15
CA TYR A 82 10.98 16.61 12.53
C TYR A 82 11.24 17.50 11.33
N TYR A 83 10.57 17.17 10.21
CA TYR A 83 10.65 17.95 8.98
C TYR A 83 9.27 18.41 8.55
N LEU A 84 9.14 19.67 8.20
CA LEU A 84 7.94 20.27 7.63
C LEU A 84 8.08 20.33 6.12
N PHE A 85 7.15 19.68 5.43
CA PHE A 85 6.99 19.73 3.97
C PHE A 85 5.91 20.74 3.62
N ILE A 86 6.28 21.76 2.86
CA ILE A 86 5.35 22.73 2.29
C ILE A 86 5.13 22.33 0.86
N LYS A 87 3.86 22.16 0.47
CA LYS A 87 3.49 21.52 -0.79
C LYS A 87 2.42 22.31 -1.51
N THR A 88 2.48 22.32 -2.85
CA THR A 88 1.41 22.82 -3.74
C THR A 88 0.65 21.67 -4.36
N ILE A 89 -0.70 21.71 -4.29
CA ILE A 89 -1.61 20.69 -4.80
C ILE A 89 -2.25 21.18 -6.10
N TYR A 90 -2.08 20.45 -7.19
CA TYR A 90 -2.78 20.63 -8.45
C TYR A 90 -3.92 19.62 -8.55
N LYS A 91 -5.14 20.09 -8.84
CA LYS A 91 -6.37 19.29 -8.83
C LYS A 91 -6.92 19.02 -10.24
N ASP A 92 -6.54 19.79 -11.26
CA ASP A 92 -6.90 19.49 -12.64
C ASP A 92 -5.83 18.58 -13.26
N VAL A 93 -6.06 17.28 -13.11
CA VAL A 93 -5.21 16.22 -13.65
C VAL A 93 -6.00 15.45 -14.68
N ARG A 94 -5.44 15.26 -15.87
CA ARG A 94 -6.10 14.57 -16.97
C ARG A 94 -5.28 13.39 -17.45
N MET A 95 -5.95 12.25 -17.68
CA MET A 95 -5.32 11.07 -18.23
C MET A 95 -5.06 11.25 -19.72
N VAL A 96 -3.81 11.06 -20.13
CA VAL A 96 -3.37 11.09 -21.53
C VAL A 96 -3.41 9.70 -22.15
N GLY A 97 -2.99 8.69 -21.41
CA GLY A 97 -3.05 7.31 -21.85
C GLY A 97 -2.31 6.33 -20.96
N ALA A 98 -2.55 5.05 -21.25
CA ALA A 98 -1.83 3.93 -20.65
C ALA A 98 -1.82 2.75 -21.65
N PRO A 99 -0.85 1.83 -21.57
CA PRO A 99 -0.89 0.61 -22.35
C PRO A 99 -2.07 -0.28 -21.91
N PRO A 100 -2.56 -1.19 -22.78
CA PRO A 100 -3.52 -2.20 -22.36
C PRO A 100 -2.93 -3.11 -21.27
N SER A 101 -3.78 -3.72 -20.45
CA SER A 101 -3.36 -4.61 -19.35
C SER A 101 -2.45 -5.76 -19.83
N SER A 102 -2.64 -6.25 -21.05
CA SER A 102 -1.78 -7.25 -21.69
C SER A 102 -0.34 -6.78 -22.00
N ILE A 103 -0.06 -5.49 -21.84
CA ILE A 103 1.30 -4.91 -21.86
C ILE A 103 1.67 -4.42 -20.47
N GLY A 104 0.82 -3.57 -19.85
CA GLY A 104 1.10 -2.94 -18.58
C GLY A 104 1.18 -3.92 -17.40
N LYS A 105 0.43 -5.02 -17.48
CA LYS A 105 0.36 -6.08 -16.46
C LYS A 105 0.70 -7.47 -17.02
N PHE A 106 1.51 -7.55 -18.07
CA PHE A 106 1.92 -8.85 -18.62
C PHE A 106 2.61 -9.68 -17.54
N GLY A 107 2.14 -10.92 -17.35
CA GLY A 107 2.56 -11.80 -16.26
C GLY A 107 1.81 -11.60 -14.93
N ALA A 108 0.99 -10.56 -14.82
CA ALA A 108 0.05 -10.26 -13.71
C ALA A 108 0.49 -10.78 -12.32
N ASP A 109 -0.33 -11.64 -11.68
CA ASP A 109 -0.03 -12.17 -10.35
C ASP A 109 1.07 -13.25 -10.36
N THR A 110 1.23 -13.98 -11.47
CA THR A 110 2.31 -14.98 -11.62
C THR A 110 3.69 -14.32 -11.51
N ASP A 111 3.91 -13.22 -12.21
CA ASP A 111 5.18 -12.50 -12.24
C ASP A 111 5.32 -11.45 -11.12
N ASN A 112 4.29 -11.18 -10.33
CA ASN A 112 4.36 -10.20 -9.25
C ASN A 112 5.44 -10.57 -8.22
N TRP A 113 6.32 -9.61 -7.87
CA TRP A 113 7.56 -9.78 -7.09
C TRP A 113 8.63 -10.65 -7.77
N MET A 114 8.39 -11.17 -8.95
CA MET A 114 9.35 -12.08 -9.60
C MET A 114 10.26 -11.32 -10.57
N TRP A 115 11.43 -11.90 -10.81
CA TRP A 115 12.30 -11.56 -11.91
C TRP A 115 12.67 -12.85 -12.64
N PRO A 116 12.76 -12.90 -13.96
CA PRO A 116 12.72 -11.79 -14.93
C PRO A 116 11.31 -11.27 -15.24
N ARG A 117 11.18 -9.94 -15.39
CA ARG A 117 9.93 -9.23 -15.63
C ARG A 117 9.84 -8.70 -17.07
N HIS A 118 8.62 -8.73 -17.68
CA HIS A 118 8.41 -8.38 -19.08
C HIS A 118 7.18 -7.48 -19.28
N CYS A 119 6.88 -6.58 -18.35
CA CYS A 119 5.72 -5.70 -18.43
C CYS A 119 6.13 -4.25 -18.67
N GLY A 120 5.23 -3.50 -19.33
CA GLY A 120 5.35 -2.05 -19.52
C GLY A 120 4.41 -1.31 -18.57
N ASP A 121 4.70 -1.38 -17.28
CA ASP A 121 3.86 -0.77 -16.24
C ASP A 121 4.11 0.73 -16.15
N PHE A 122 3.30 1.50 -16.89
CA PHE A 122 3.30 2.96 -16.85
C PHE A 122 1.95 3.54 -17.26
N SER A 123 1.74 4.82 -16.92
CA SER A 123 0.62 5.63 -17.40
C SER A 123 1.04 7.08 -17.53
N MET A 124 0.33 7.85 -18.37
CA MET A 124 0.60 9.26 -18.61
C MET A 124 -0.58 10.11 -18.21
N PHE A 125 -0.26 11.16 -17.47
CA PHE A 125 -1.20 12.22 -17.08
C PHE A 125 -0.63 13.56 -17.43
N ARG A 126 -1.50 14.54 -17.64
CA ARG A 126 -1.13 15.95 -17.80
C ARG A 126 -1.74 16.77 -16.69
N ILE A 127 -0.94 17.66 -16.12
CA ILE A 127 -1.38 18.62 -15.11
C ILE A 127 -1.78 19.90 -15.81
N TYR A 128 -2.93 20.43 -15.41
CA TYR A 128 -3.47 21.70 -15.88
C TYR A 128 -3.50 22.73 -14.75
N ALA A 129 -3.32 23.99 -15.13
CA ALA A 129 -3.32 25.14 -14.24
C ALA A 129 -4.02 26.32 -14.93
N THR A 130 -4.26 27.40 -14.19
CA THR A 130 -4.70 28.65 -14.78
C THR A 130 -3.69 29.16 -15.83
N PRO A 131 -4.06 30.06 -16.76
CA PRO A 131 -3.14 30.62 -17.74
C PRO A 131 -1.91 31.31 -17.14
N ASP A 132 -2.00 31.82 -15.90
CA ASP A 132 -0.88 32.40 -15.13
C ASP A 132 -0.12 31.36 -14.30
N GLY A 133 -0.41 30.06 -14.46
CA GLY A 133 0.31 28.94 -13.87
C GLY A 133 -0.05 28.60 -12.43
N LYS A 134 -1.11 29.19 -11.87
CA LYS A 134 -1.57 28.88 -10.50
C LYS A 134 -2.40 27.60 -10.47
N PRO A 135 -2.31 26.83 -9.36
CA PRO A 135 -3.17 25.67 -9.18
C PRO A 135 -4.66 26.06 -9.16
N ALA A 136 -5.48 25.20 -9.74
CA ALA A 136 -6.93 25.42 -9.83
C ALA A 136 -7.68 24.09 -9.77
N ASP A 137 -8.97 24.16 -9.46
CA ASP A 137 -9.91 23.08 -9.73
C ASP A 137 -10.12 22.92 -11.24
N TYR A 138 -10.68 21.78 -11.67
CA TYR A 138 -10.96 21.52 -13.08
C TYR A 138 -11.74 22.67 -13.72
N ASN A 139 -11.21 23.17 -14.84
CA ASN A 139 -11.90 24.14 -15.69
C ASN A 139 -11.46 23.94 -17.14
N GLU A 140 -12.38 24.08 -18.08
CA GLU A 140 -12.08 23.98 -19.53
C GLU A 140 -11.09 25.03 -20.03
N SER A 141 -11.03 26.19 -19.37
CA SER A 141 -10.10 27.27 -19.69
C SER A 141 -8.69 27.05 -19.16
N ASN A 142 -8.47 26.05 -18.31
CA ASN A 142 -7.14 25.72 -17.81
C ASN A 142 -6.23 25.24 -18.96
N VAL A 143 -4.96 25.53 -18.81
CA VAL A 143 -3.92 25.18 -19.78
C VAL A 143 -2.91 24.21 -19.17
N PRO A 144 -2.16 23.43 -19.96
CA PRO A 144 -1.08 22.59 -19.45
C PRO A 144 -0.10 23.38 -18.60
N LEU A 145 0.22 22.85 -17.43
CA LEU A 145 1.16 23.45 -16.50
C LEU A 145 2.54 23.60 -17.15
N LYS A 146 3.07 24.81 -17.18
CA LYS A 146 4.46 25.06 -17.55
C LYS A 146 5.34 24.93 -16.32
N VAL A 147 6.08 23.84 -16.24
CA VAL A 147 7.01 23.59 -15.13
C VAL A 147 8.31 24.38 -15.30
N LYS A 148 8.95 24.75 -14.18
CA LYS A 148 10.25 25.44 -14.20
C LYS A 148 11.37 24.55 -14.74
N LYS A 149 11.27 23.23 -14.52
CA LYS A 149 12.24 22.23 -14.95
C LYS A 149 11.50 20.92 -15.26
N HIS A 150 11.92 20.24 -16.30
CA HIS A 150 11.49 18.89 -16.66
C HIS A 150 12.69 17.96 -16.77
N LEU A 151 12.45 16.65 -16.80
CA LEU A 151 13.51 15.65 -16.93
C LEU A 151 13.89 15.46 -18.38
N THR A 152 15.20 15.41 -18.65
CA THR A 152 15.73 14.95 -19.93
C THR A 152 15.71 13.43 -19.96
N ILE A 153 15.22 12.85 -21.04
CA ILE A 153 15.13 11.39 -21.25
C ILE A 153 16.38 10.95 -22.01
N ASN A 154 17.02 9.87 -21.54
CA ASN A 154 18.19 9.29 -22.18
C ASN A 154 17.87 7.94 -22.80
N LEU A 155 18.05 7.79 -24.12
CA LEU A 155 17.87 6.56 -24.88
C LEU A 155 19.16 5.70 -24.97
N GLY A 156 20.27 6.13 -24.43
CA GLY A 156 21.52 5.38 -24.43
C GLY A 156 21.45 4.04 -23.67
N GLY A 157 20.40 3.88 -22.86
CA GLY A 157 20.14 2.67 -22.07
C GLY A 157 21.08 2.52 -20.88
N VAL A 158 21.11 1.31 -20.33
CA VAL A 158 21.90 0.95 -19.14
C VAL A 158 22.85 -0.22 -19.44
N LYS A 159 23.96 -0.24 -18.71
CA LYS A 159 24.93 -1.35 -18.71
C LYS A 159 25.13 -1.85 -17.29
N GLU A 160 25.59 -3.07 -17.17
CA GLU A 160 26.02 -3.60 -15.88
C GLU A 160 27.08 -2.73 -15.23
N GLY A 161 26.90 -2.43 -13.95
CA GLY A 161 27.77 -1.54 -13.18
C GLY A 161 27.43 -0.06 -13.25
N ASP A 162 26.53 0.39 -14.14
CA ASP A 162 26.10 1.78 -14.24
C ASP A 162 25.46 2.26 -12.93
N PHE A 163 25.85 3.45 -12.50
CA PHE A 163 25.26 4.12 -11.35
C PHE A 163 23.84 4.58 -11.68
N THR A 164 22.91 4.30 -10.77
CA THR A 164 21.53 4.77 -10.84
C THR A 164 21.08 5.34 -9.51
N PHE A 165 20.12 6.24 -9.55
CA PHE A 165 19.40 6.67 -8.35
C PHE A 165 17.92 6.86 -8.63
N VAL A 166 17.13 6.77 -7.55
CA VAL A 166 15.68 6.93 -7.57
C VAL A 166 15.30 8.01 -6.57
N MET A 167 14.42 8.91 -6.97
CA MET A 167 13.77 9.87 -6.08
C MET A 167 12.30 9.49 -5.98
N GLY A 168 11.86 9.05 -4.79
CA GLY A 168 10.50 8.56 -4.62
C GLY A 168 9.97 8.71 -3.20
N PHE A 169 8.79 8.16 -2.96
CA PHE A 169 8.05 8.31 -1.71
C PHE A 169 7.79 6.94 -1.07
N PRO A 170 8.84 6.26 -0.55
CA PRO A 170 8.68 4.95 0.08
C PRO A 170 7.74 5.06 1.28
N GLY A 171 6.77 4.15 1.35
CA GLY A 171 5.67 4.20 2.30
C GLY A 171 6.11 3.88 3.71
N ARG A 172 6.62 2.69 3.94
CA ARG A 172 7.02 2.21 5.27
C ARG A 172 8.02 1.07 5.19
N ASN A 173 8.99 1.08 6.10
CA ASN A 173 9.85 -0.06 6.43
C ASN A 173 10.11 -0.11 7.95
N TRP A 174 10.88 -1.10 8.44
CA TRP A 174 11.07 -1.36 9.87
C TRP A 174 12.52 -1.76 10.14
N ARG A 175 13.46 -0.88 9.80
CA ARG A 175 14.90 -1.16 9.89
C ARG A 175 15.42 -1.16 11.32
N TYR A 176 14.69 -0.52 12.25
CA TYR A 176 15.06 -0.39 13.65
C TYR A 176 14.39 -1.41 14.57
N MET A 177 13.63 -2.35 14.04
CA MET A 177 13.12 -3.49 14.82
C MET A 177 14.27 -4.25 15.48
N ILE A 178 14.09 -4.65 16.75
CA ILE A 178 14.94 -5.62 17.42
C ILE A 178 14.60 -7.05 16.97
N SER A 179 15.48 -8.01 17.27
CA SER A 179 15.28 -9.41 16.86
C SER A 179 13.96 -9.99 17.31
N ASP A 180 13.53 -9.68 18.52
CA ASP A 180 12.28 -10.18 19.12
C ASP A 180 11.04 -9.67 18.37
N GLU A 181 11.04 -8.44 17.89
CA GLU A 181 9.94 -7.89 17.06
C GLU A 181 9.92 -8.51 15.65
N VAL A 182 11.10 -8.80 15.08
CA VAL A 182 11.17 -9.50 13.78
C VAL A 182 10.60 -10.91 13.94
N GLU A 183 10.94 -11.61 15.00
CA GLU A 183 10.41 -12.94 15.31
C GLU A 183 8.89 -12.90 15.55
N GLU A 184 8.39 -11.94 16.36
CA GLU A 184 6.95 -11.71 16.54
C GLU A 184 6.24 -11.56 15.18
N ARG A 185 6.77 -10.69 14.29
CA ARG A 185 6.20 -10.48 12.96
C ARG A 185 6.16 -11.75 12.10
N MET A 186 7.23 -12.55 12.16
CA MET A 186 7.30 -13.83 11.43
C MET A 186 6.22 -14.80 11.89
N GLN A 187 6.02 -14.90 13.21
CA GLN A 187 5.15 -15.89 13.86
C GLN A 187 3.68 -15.43 13.95
N THR A 188 3.40 -14.14 13.82
CA THR A 188 2.05 -13.58 13.90
C THR A 188 1.59 -13.06 12.55
N THR A 189 1.98 -11.85 12.16
CA THR A 189 1.47 -11.16 10.97
C THR A 189 1.74 -11.93 9.67
N ASN A 190 2.99 -12.38 9.45
CA ASN A 190 3.34 -13.09 8.22
C ASN A 190 2.74 -14.50 8.19
N PHE A 191 2.75 -15.19 9.33
CA PHE A 191 2.10 -16.50 9.47
C PHE A 191 0.60 -16.42 9.16
N MET A 192 -0.09 -15.44 9.75
CA MET A 192 -1.53 -15.26 9.58
C MET A 192 -1.89 -14.93 8.14
N ARG A 193 -1.12 -14.00 7.51
CA ARG A 193 -1.28 -13.67 6.09
C ARG A 193 -1.11 -14.88 5.18
N LYS A 194 -0.04 -15.66 5.39
CA LYS A 194 0.18 -16.88 4.62
C LYS A 194 -1.00 -17.83 4.76
N THR A 195 -1.38 -18.16 5.99
CA THR A 195 -2.39 -19.18 6.30
C THR A 195 -3.77 -18.78 5.77
N VAL A 196 -4.27 -17.62 6.19
CA VAL A 196 -5.63 -17.16 5.86
C VAL A 196 -5.78 -16.84 4.38
N ARG A 197 -4.79 -16.17 3.79
CA ARG A 197 -4.87 -15.80 2.38
C ARG A 197 -4.70 -16.99 1.45
N THR A 198 -3.99 -18.05 1.85
CA THR A 198 -3.97 -19.31 1.09
C THR A 198 -5.39 -19.86 0.91
N VAL A 199 -6.15 -19.94 2.01
CA VAL A 199 -7.55 -20.41 1.98
C VAL A 199 -8.41 -19.50 1.10
N ARG A 200 -8.30 -18.19 1.29
CA ARG A 200 -9.06 -17.20 0.51
C ARG A 200 -8.76 -17.26 -0.98
N LEU A 201 -7.49 -17.25 -1.35
CA LEU A 201 -7.06 -17.25 -2.75
C LEU A 201 -7.46 -18.52 -3.48
N ASN A 202 -7.33 -19.69 -2.85
CA ASN A 202 -7.75 -20.95 -3.45
C ASN A 202 -9.26 -20.97 -3.76
N ASN A 203 -10.09 -20.52 -2.81
CA ASN A 203 -11.54 -20.45 -2.98
C ASN A 203 -11.96 -19.43 -4.07
N LEU A 204 -11.29 -18.26 -4.12
CA LEU A 204 -11.55 -17.26 -5.15
C LEU A 204 -11.11 -17.73 -6.52
N LEU A 205 -9.92 -18.32 -6.65
CA LEU A 205 -9.38 -18.78 -7.94
C LEU A 205 -10.26 -19.85 -8.55
N GLU A 206 -10.75 -20.80 -7.75
CA GLU A 206 -11.67 -21.83 -8.22
C GLU A 206 -12.91 -21.25 -8.92
N GLU A 207 -13.50 -20.19 -8.35
CA GLU A 207 -14.70 -19.55 -8.92
C GLU A 207 -14.36 -18.60 -10.09
N MET A 208 -13.22 -17.94 -10.02
CA MET A 208 -12.72 -17.08 -11.11
C MET A 208 -12.43 -17.89 -12.39
N LEU A 209 -11.96 -19.13 -12.25
CA LEU A 209 -11.71 -20.02 -13.40
C LEU A 209 -12.99 -20.55 -14.05
N LYS A 210 -14.12 -20.58 -13.31
CA LYS A 210 -15.42 -21.05 -13.84
C LYS A 210 -16.18 -19.96 -14.61
N SER A 211 -15.88 -18.67 -14.39
CA SER A 211 -16.67 -17.56 -14.90
C SER A 211 -15.86 -16.29 -15.13
N ASP A 212 -15.84 -15.83 -16.39
CA ASP A 212 -15.24 -14.54 -16.75
C ASP A 212 -15.84 -13.35 -15.99
N LYS A 213 -17.15 -13.39 -15.73
CA LYS A 213 -17.82 -12.37 -14.93
C LYS A 213 -17.23 -12.32 -13.51
N VAL A 214 -17.10 -13.46 -12.84
CA VAL A 214 -16.51 -13.55 -11.50
C VAL A 214 -15.05 -13.15 -11.54
N ARG A 215 -14.30 -13.56 -12.55
CA ARG A 215 -12.90 -13.17 -12.74
C ARG A 215 -12.75 -11.65 -12.82
N ILE A 216 -13.58 -10.96 -13.57
CA ILE A 216 -13.57 -9.50 -13.69
C ILE A 216 -13.92 -8.85 -12.34
N GLN A 217 -14.96 -9.32 -11.66
CA GLN A 217 -15.37 -8.79 -10.35
C GLN A 217 -14.31 -8.93 -9.27
N TYR A 218 -13.56 -10.04 -9.29
CA TYR A 218 -12.63 -10.38 -8.20
C TYR A 218 -11.15 -10.18 -8.53
N ALA A 219 -10.79 -9.85 -9.76
CA ALA A 219 -9.39 -9.70 -10.19
C ALA A 219 -8.60 -8.75 -9.28
N SER A 220 -9.12 -7.56 -8.96
CA SER A 220 -8.44 -6.59 -8.09
C SER A 220 -8.34 -7.08 -6.64
N LYS A 221 -9.39 -7.73 -6.12
CA LYS A 221 -9.43 -8.28 -4.76
C LYS A 221 -8.46 -9.46 -4.62
N TYR A 222 -8.39 -10.30 -5.65
CA TYR A 222 -7.46 -11.43 -5.74
C TYR A 222 -6.01 -10.92 -5.78
N ALA A 223 -5.68 -10.05 -6.71
CA ALA A 223 -4.35 -9.48 -6.87
C ALA A 223 -3.84 -8.79 -5.59
N SER A 224 -4.69 -7.99 -4.94
CA SER A 224 -4.35 -7.36 -3.66
C SER A 224 -4.07 -8.40 -2.58
N SER A 225 -4.88 -9.47 -2.49
CA SER A 225 -4.65 -10.54 -1.51
C SER A 225 -3.37 -11.33 -1.80
N ALA A 226 -3.14 -11.69 -3.07
CA ALA A 226 -1.98 -12.44 -3.54
C ALA A 226 -0.67 -11.66 -3.33
N ASN A 227 -0.68 -10.34 -3.55
CA ASN A 227 0.48 -9.48 -3.32
C ASN A 227 1.01 -9.59 -1.90
N TYR A 228 0.16 -9.44 -0.89
CA TYR A 228 0.57 -9.56 0.52
C TYR A 228 0.83 -11.01 0.96
N TRP A 229 0.18 -11.97 0.31
CA TRP A 229 0.43 -13.40 0.54
C TRP A 229 1.84 -13.78 0.11
N LYS A 230 2.24 -13.46 -1.13
CA LYS A 230 3.60 -13.68 -1.63
C LYS A 230 4.64 -12.93 -0.80
N ASN A 231 4.35 -11.66 -0.46
CA ASN A 231 5.24 -10.86 0.38
C ASN A 231 5.49 -11.52 1.74
N ALA A 232 4.44 -12.02 2.42
CA ALA A 232 4.59 -12.65 3.73
C ALA A 232 5.41 -13.93 3.67
N ILE A 233 5.23 -14.75 2.63
CA ILE A 233 5.99 -15.99 2.41
C ILE A 233 7.46 -15.66 2.14
N GLY A 234 7.73 -14.85 1.11
CA GLY A 234 9.10 -14.54 0.69
C GLY A 234 9.87 -13.74 1.75
N MET A 235 9.18 -12.88 2.52
CA MET A 235 9.80 -12.20 3.66
C MET A 235 10.27 -13.23 4.71
N ASN A 236 9.42 -14.18 5.12
CA ASN A 236 9.82 -15.18 6.12
C ASN A 236 10.96 -16.09 5.62
N GLU A 237 10.87 -16.55 4.37
CA GLU A 237 11.93 -17.34 3.75
C GLU A 237 13.28 -16.60 3.73
N GLY A 238 13.25 -15.35 3.27
CA GLY A 238 14.45 -14.52 3.21
C GLY A 238 15.01 -14.16 4.59
N LEU A 239 14.16 -13.86 5.59
CA LEU A 239 14.61 -13.58 6.97
C LEU A 239 15.38 -14.77 7.56
N VAL A 240 14.94 -16.00 7.27
CA VAL A 240 15.64 -17.23 7.70
C VAL A 240 16.92 -17.43 6.88
N GLN A 241 16.84 -17.41 5.54
CA GLN A 241 17.95 -17.67 4.65
C GLN A 241 19.12 -16.70 4.86
N LEU A 242 18.83 -15.42 5.05
CA LEU A 242 19.82 -14.37 5.25
C LEU A 242 20.24 -14.21 6.72
N LYS A 243 19.76 -15.04 7.62
CA LYS A 243 20.04 -15.00 9.07
C LYS A 243 19.87 -13.60 9.66
N VAL A 244 18.75 -12.95 9.30
CA VAL A 244 18.47 -11.56 9.69
C VAL A 244 18.38 -11.41 11.20
N LEU A 245 17.81 -12.39 11.92
CA LEU A 245 17.76 -12.38 13.39
C LEU A 245 19.16 -12.29 14.01
N ASP A 246 20.14 -13.05 13.49
CA ASP A 246 21.52 -13.01 14.00
C ASP A 246 22.18 -11.65 13.71
N THR A 247 21.90 -11.08 12.55
CA THR A 247 22.36 -9.73 12.19
C THR A 247 21.80 -8.68 13.15
N LYS A 248 20.51 -8.77 13.47
CA LYS A 248 19.84 -7.88 14.44
C LYS A 248 20.43 -8.02 15.84
N LYS A 249 20.64 -9.25 16.32
CA LYS A 249 21.30 -9.51 17.62
C LYS A 249 22.70 -8.88 17.69
N LYS A 250 23.51 -9.01 16.66
CA LYS A 250 24.83 -8.34 16.60
C LYS A 250 24.73 -6.82 16.63
N GLN A 251 23.74 -6.23 15.95
CA GLN A 251 23.50 -4.78 16.01
C GLN A 251 23.07 -4.32 17.41
N GLN A 252 22.23 -5.11 18.07
CA GLN A 252 21.79 -4.86 19.46
C GLN A 252 22.99 -4.89 20.42
N GLU A 253 23.81 -5.94 20.36
CA GLU A 253 25.01 -6.08 21.20
C GLU A 253 25.96 -4.90 21.06
N LYS A 254 26.16 -4.40 19.82
CA LYS A 254 26.98 -3.21 19.55
C LYS A 254 26.43 -1.96 20.22
N LEU A 255 25.11 -1.71 20.13
CA LEU A 255 24.51 -0.54 20.75
C LEU A 255 24.56 -0.62 22.28
N LEU A 256 24.31 -1.79 22.85
CA LEU A 256 24.40 -2.00 24.29
C LEU A 256 25.83 -1.85 24.81
N ALA A 257 26.83 -2.32 24.05
CA ALA A 257 28.24 -2.08 24.37
C ALA A 257 28.58 -0.59 24.35
N TYR A 258 28.17 0.12 23.31
CA TYR A 258 28.35 1.58 23.21
C TYR A 258 27.69 2.33 24.39
N GLY A 259 26.50 1.90 24.83
CA GLY A 259 25.85 2.44 26.02
C GLY A 259 26.72 2.28 27.28
N ARG A 260 27.31 1.09 27.48
CA ARG A 260 28.21 0.84 28.61
C ARG A 260 29.49 1.70 28.54
N GLU A 261 30.09 1.82 27.37
CA GLU A 261 31.29 2.64 27.14
C GLU A 261 31.04 4.13 27.40
N THR A 262 29.85 4.62 27.04
CA THR A 262 29.45 6.03 27.23
C THR A 262 28.80 6.30 28.57
N GLY A 263 28.70 5.30 29.46
CA GLY A 263 28.18 5.45 30.82
C GLY A 263 26.66 5.66 30.90
N THR A 264 25.89 5.21 29.89
CA THR A 264 24.42 5.29 29.89
C THR A 264 23.76 3.93 29.90
N ASP A 265 22.72 3.76 30.71
CA ASP A 265 21.86 2.57 30.75
C ASP A 265 20.57 2.74 29.92
N ALA A 266 20.38 3.93 29.31
CA ALA A 266 19.15 4.25 28.58
C ALA A 266 18.85 3.27 27.44
N TYR A 267 19.88 2.82 26.71
CA TYR A 267 19.69 1.88 25.59
C TYR A 267 19.39 0.46 26.07
N GLN A 268 19.97 0.05 27.21
CA GLN A 268 19.61 -1.22 27.86
C GLN A 268 18.16 -1.20 28.32
N LYS A 269 17.74 -0.12 29.02
CA LYS A 269 16.36 0.05 29.47
C LYS A 269 15.36 0.05 28.32
N ALA A 270 15.68 0.74 27.21
CA ALA A 270 14.83 0.75 26.01
C ALA A 270 14.72 -0.64 25.38
N PHE A 271 15.83 -1.35 25.27
CA PHE A 271 15.85 -2.72 24.74
C PHE A 271 15.02 -3.68 25.60
N ASP A 272 15.22 -3.64 26.93
CA ASP A 272 14.49 -4.51 27.85
C ASP A 272 12.98 -4.19 27.85
N ALA A 273 12.61 -2.90 27.78
CA ALA A 273 11.22 -2.48 27.65
C ALA A 273 10.57 -3.01 26.35
N ILE A 274 11.25 -2.90 25.19
CA ILE A 274 10.72 -3.43 23.93
C ILE A 274 10.53 -4.94 24.03
N ARG A 275 11.49 -5.70 24.57
CA ARG A 275 11.40 -7.14 24.74
C ARG A 275 10.23 -7.56 25.66
N GLU A 276 10.08 -6.86 26.78
CA GLU A 276 9.00 -7.10 27.73
C GLU A 276 7.63 -6.87 27.06
N ILE A 277 7.48 -5.78 26.32
CA ILE A 277 6.26 -5.46 25.59
C ILE A 277 5.95 -6.51 24.54
N VAL A 278 6.93 -6.92 23.74
CA VAL A 278 6.78 -7.99 22.73
C VAL A 278 6.33 -9.30 23.37
N SER A 279 6.95 -9.66 24.50
CA SER A 279 6.57 -10.88 25.23
C SER A 279 5.11 -10.83 25.72
N LYS A 280 4.67 -9.69 26.25
CA LYS A 280 3.31 -9.52 26.78
C LYS A 280 2.22 -9.48 25.71
N ARG A 281 2.52 -8.88 24.54
CA ARG A 281 1.52 -8.64 23.51
C ARG A 281 1.40 -9.71 22.45
N ARG A 282 2.33 -10.67 22.36
CA ARG A 282 2.43 -11.64 21.24
C ARG A 282 1.12 -12.38 20.97
N ASP A 283 0.46 -12.90 22.00
CA ASP A 283 -0.80 -13.63 21.84
C ASP A 283 -1.94 -12.70 21.40
N ALA A 284 -2.00 -11.49 21.94
CA ALA A 284 -2.96 -10.49 21.53
C ALA A 284 -2.74 -10.06 20.06
N VAL A 285 -1.50 -9.87 19.63
CA VAL A 285 -1.15 -9.58 18.22
C VAL A 285 -1.54 -10.76 17.32
N TYR A 286 -1.27 -11.99 17.72
CA TYR A 286 -1.66 -13.18 16.96
C TYR A 286 -3.19 -13.23 16.76
N HIS A 287 -3.95 -13.04 17.84
CA HIS A 287 -5.41 -13.05 17.79
C HIS A 287 -5.96 -11.86 16.96
N GLN A 288 -5.43 -10.66 17.18
CA GLN A 288 -5.82 -9.48 16.41
C GLN A 288 -5.58 -9.67 14.90
N GLN A 289 -4.44 -10.26 14.51
CA GLN A 289 -4.15 -10.57 13.12
C GLN A 289 -5.10 -11.63 12.55
N ALA A 290 -5.53 -12.61 13.34
CA ALA A 290 -6.54 -13.57 12.91
C ALA A 290 -7.88 -12.89 12.62
N ILE A 291 -8.37 -12.05 13.54
CA ILE A 291 -9.60 -11.27 13.31
C ILE A 291 -9.47 -10.36 12.08
N TYR A 292 -8.32 -9.69 11.93
CA TYR A 292 -8.09 -8.78 10.81
C TYR A 292 -8.07 -9.51 9.46
N GLU A 293 -7.28 -10.58 9.32
CA GLU A 293 -7.12 -11.27 8.04
C GLU A 293 -8.35 -12.11 7.68
N VAL A 294 -8.98 -12.78 8.67
CA VAL A 294 -10.19 -13.59 8.44
C VAL A 294 -11.42 -12.72 8.27
N CYS A 295 -11.72 -11.89 9.28
CA CYS A 295 -13.02 -11.24 9.36
C CYS A 295 -13.04 -9.88 8.64
N LYS A 296 -12.07 -9.00 8.91
CA LYS A 296 -12.10 -7.63 8.36
C LYS A 296 -11.71 -7.56 6.87
N LEU A 297 -10.73 -8.36 6.47
CA LEU A 297 -10.27 -8.41 5.08
C LEU A 297 -10.85 -9.59 4.28
N GLY A 298 -11.01 -10.73 4.95
CA GLY A 298 -11.36 -11.99 4.31
C GLY A 298 -12.82 -12.08 3.90
N THR A 299 -13.74 -11.79 4.82
CA THR A 299 -15.18 -11.80 4.56
C THR A 299 -15.67 -10.46 4.03
N GLU A 300 -16.49 -10.46 2.97
CA GLU A 300 -17.01 -9.21 2.43
C GLU A 300 -18.28 -8.75 3.17
N PHE A 301 -19.09 -9.69 3.67
CA PHE A 301 -20.29 -9.36 4.43
C PHE A 301 -20.01 -8.67 5.80
N TYR A 302 -18.78 -8.70 6.30
CA TYR A 302 -18.36 -7.81 7.38
C TYR A 302 -18.48 -6.33 7.02
N LYS A 303 -18.33 -5.97 5.74
CA LYS A 303 -18.29 -4.58 5.25
C LYS A 303 -19.67 -3.93 5.11
N ILE A 304 -20.72 -4.55 5.64
CA ILE A 304 -22.02 -3.91 5.73
C ILE A 304 -21.91 -2.59 6.49
N PRO A 305 -22.70 -1.57 6.14
CA PRO A 305 -22.67 -0.31 6.85
C PRO A 305 -23.17 -0.46 8.30
N SER A 306 -22.60 0.35 9.21
CA SER A 306 -23.04 0.35 10.61
C SER A 306 -24.49 0.81 10.74
N THR A 307 -25.26 0.02 11.45
CA THR A 307 -26.69 0.28 11.76
C THR A 307 -26.91 0.98 13.10
N ASP A 308 -25.84 1.29 13.85
CA ASP A 308 -25.93 1.75 15.25
C ASP A 308 -26.73 3.03 15.43
N LYS A 309 -26.55 4.01 14.54
CA LYS A 309 -27.31 5.27 14.60
C LYS A 309 -28.80 5.05 14.35
N VAL A 310 -29.14 4.15 13.41
CA VAL A 310 -30.53 3.76 13.15
C VAL A 310 -31.13 3.06 14.35
N LEU A 311 -30.42 2.07 14.91
CA LEU A 311 -30.85 1.34 16.08
C LEU A 311 -31.05 2.27 17.31
N GLN A 312 -30.13 3.19 17.55
CA GLN A 312 -30.26 4.17 18.63
C GLN A 312 -31.47 5.09 18.45
N ALA A 313 -31.73 5.56 17.23
CA ALA A 313 -32.90 6.39 16.93
C ALA A 313 -34.22 5.62 17.14
N LEU A 314 -34.29 4.37 16.67
CA LEU A 314 -35.45 3.50 16.88
C LEU A 314 -35.72 3.20 18.37
N LYS A 315 -34.68 2.95 19.15
CA LYS A 315 -34.79 2.72 20.61
C LYS A 315 -35.27 3.96 21.37
N LYS A 316 -34.96 5.16 20.85
CA LYS A 316 -35.49 6.44 21.38
C LYS A 316 -36.92 6.72 20.96
N GLY A 317 -37.56 5.82 20.20
CA GLY A 317 -38.97 5.94 19.77
C GLY A 317 -39.19 6.80 18.54
N TYR A 318 -38.11 7.22 17.83
CA TYR A 318 -38.27 7.90 16.56
C TYR A 318 -38.88 6.95 15.51
N LYS A 319 -39.81 7.49 14.73
CA LYS A 319 -40.48 6.77 13.65
C LYS A 319 -40.23 7.46 12.32
N VAL A 320 -40.38 6.75 11.22
CA VAL A 320 -40.30 7.35 9.87
C VAL A 320 -41.41 8.39 9.77
N PRO A 321 -41.13 9.68 9.51
CA PRO A 321 -42.11 10.74 9.55
C PRO A 321 -43.08 10.67 8.38
N HIS A 322 -44.31 10.96 8.67
CA HIS A 322 -45.24 11.46 7.70
C HIS A 322 -45.08 12.99 7.65
N ALA A 323 -44.37 13.47 6.64
CA ALA A 323 -44.31 14.87 6.20
C ALA A 323 -44.30 15.97 7.30
N THR A 324 -43.20 16.06 8.07
CA THR A 324 -42.93 17.26 8.88
C THR A 324 -41.63 17.94 8.41
N LYS A 325 -41.56 19.29 8.58
CA LYS A 325 -40.40 20.10 8.13
C LYS A 325 -39.14 19.95 8.98
N GLU A 326 -39.16 19.18 10.06
CA GLU A 326 -38.00 18.95 10.94
C GLU A 326 -37.25 17.69 10.56
N ILE A 327 -35.92 17.75 10.50
CA ILE A 327 -35.05 16.60 10.24
C ILE A 327 -35.09 15.69 11.46
N ASN A 328 -35.75 14.57 11.33
CA ASN A 328 -35.82 13.54 12.35
C ASN A 328 -34.45 12.79 12.42
N PRO A 329 -33.89 12.52 13.61
CA PRO A 329 -32.66 11.75 13.76
C PRO A 329 -32.66 10.38 13.05
N LEU A 330 -33.80 9.71 12.99
CA LEU A 330 -33.95 8.44 12.26
C LEU A 330 -33.83 8.65 10.75
N ASP A 331 -34.43 9.68 10.17
CA ASP A 331 -34.30 9.95 8.73
C ASP A 331 -32.88 10.30 8.32
N HIS A 332 -32.19 11.07 9.15
CA HIS A 332 -30.77 11.38 8.91
C HIS A 332 -29.91 10.12 8.98
N ALA A 333 -30.15 9.24 9.97
CA ALA A 333 -29.44 7.98 10.13
C ALA A 333 -29.72 7.03 8.95
N LEU A 334 -31.00 6.92 8.50
CA LEU A 334 -31.36 6.10 7.33
C LEU A 334 -30.76 6.65 6.04
N SER A 335 -30.80 7.98 5.82
CA SER A 335 -30.17 8.59 4.64
C SER A 335 -28.66 8.29 4.57
N THR A 336 -27.99 8.30 5.72
CA THR A 336 -26.57 7.94 5.81
C THR A 336 -26.37 6.45 5.52
N LEU A 337 -27.21 5.59 6.10
CA LEU A 337 -27.16 4.14 5.91
C LEU A 337 -27.38 3.77 4.44
N ILE A 338 -28.34 4.41 3.75
CA ILE A 338 -28.62 4.19 2.32
C ILE A 338 -27.37 4.51 1.47
N LYS A 339 -26.77 5.69 1.67
CA LYS A 339 -25.54 6.09 0.95
C LYS A 339 -24.39 5.11 1.15
N GLN A 340 -24.25 4.57 2.36
CA GLN A 340 -23.21 3.57 2.66
C GLN A 340 -23.55 2.20 2.07
N ALA A 341 -24.83 1.82 2.04
CA ALA A 341 -25.30 0.58 1.44
C ALA A 341 -25.05 0.54 -0.08
N ASP A 342 -25.09 1.68 -0.78
CA ASP A 342 -24.76 1.77 -2.20
C ASP A 342 -23.31 1.35 -2.48
N ASN A 343 -22.39 1.60 -1.54
CA ASN A 343 -21.01 1.14 -1.62
C ASN A 343 -20.87 -0.37 -1.35
N PHE A 344 -21.72 -0.92 -0.46
CA PHE A 344 -21.72 -2.35 -0.18
C PHE A 344 -22.31 -3.16 -1.34
N PHE A 345 -23.46 -2.75 -1.89
CA PHE A 345 -24.11 -3.39 -3.04
C PHE A 345 -23.52 -2.97 -4.39
N ASN A 346 -22.19 -2.78 -4.44
CA ASN A 346 -21.52 -2.40 -5.68
C ASN A 346 -21.44 -3.55 -6.69
N LYS A 347 -21.13 -3.22 -7.95
CA LYS A 347 -21.07 -4.18 -9.07
C LYS A 347 -20.06 -5.33 -8.88
N ASP A 348 -19.07 -5.13 -8.02
CA ASP A 348 -17.98 -6.09 -7.77
C ASP A 348 -18.23 -6.95 -6.51
N TYR A 349 -19.40 -6.84 -5.88
CA TYR A 349 -19.85 -7.72 -4.80
C TYR A 349 -20.66 -8.90 -5.36
N ASN A 350 -20.30 -10.10 -4.92
CA ASN A 350 -21.00 -11.32 -5.28
C ASN A 350 -21.29 -12.15 -4.02
N PRO A 351 -22.56 -12.21 -3.55
CA PRO A 351 -22.90 -12.87 -2.31
C PRO A 351 -22.62 -14.38 -2.29
N GLU A 352 -22.72 -15.07 -3.45
CA GLU A 352 -22.45 -16.52 -3.50
C GLU A 352 -20.94 -16.80 -3.31
N ILE A 353 -20.09 -15.95 -3.89
CA ILE A 353 -18.64 -16.06 -3.72
C ILE A 353 -18.27 -15.75 -2.27
N ASP A 354 -18.83 -14.65 -1.70
CA ASP A 354 -18.57 -14.27 -0.32
C ASP A 354 -19.06 -15.35 0.67
N ARG A 355 -20.25 -15.94 0.44
CA ARG A 355 -20.79 -17.06 1.21
C ARG A 355 -19.80 -18.25 1.26
N LYS A 356 -19.29 -18.68 0.09
CA LYS A 356 -18.32 -19.78 -0.03
C LYS A 356 -17.01 -19.45 0.71
N VAL A 357 -16.43 -18.29 0.42
CA VAL A 357 -15.16 -17.85 1.03
C VAL A 357 -15.29 -17.70 2.54
N SER A 358 -16.40 -17.14 3.01
CA SER A 358 -16.64 -16.90 4.44
C SER A 358 -16.78 -18.20 5.24
N LYS A 359 -17.43 -19.24 4.68
CA LYS A 359 -17.47 -20.57 5.30
C LYS A 359 -16.07 -21.13 5.53
N ALA A 360 -15.21 -21.09 4.51
CA ALA A 360 -13.85 -21.58 4.60
C ALA A 360 -13.02 -20.77 5.61
N LEU A 361 -13.13 -19.45 5.57
CA LEU A 361 -12.35 -18.55 6.43
C LEU A 361 -12.76 -18.63 7.91
N LEU A 362 -14.06 -18.72 8.22
CA LEU A 362 -14.50 -18.83 9.62
C LEU A 362 -14.14 -20.20 10.23
N LYS A 363 -14.09 -21.28 9.44
CA LYS A 363 -13.53 -22.56 9.88
C LYS A 363 -12.04 -22.41 10.19
N THR A 364 -11.28 -21.77 9.32
CA THR A 364 -9.86 -21.49 9.55
C THR A 364 -9.65 -20.66 10.84
N TYR A 365 -10.50 -19.64 11.09
CA TYR A 365 -10.43 -18.88 12.33
C TYR A 365 -10.67 -19.78 13.57
N ALA A 366 -11.66 -20.67 13.49
CA ALA A 366 -11.96 -21.61 14.58
C ALA A 366 -10.85 -22.63 14.82
N GLU A 367 -10.08 -22.99 13.80
CA GLU A 367 -8.89 -23.85 13.92
C GLU A 367 -7.69 -23.12 14.55
N LEU A 368 -7.53 -21.83 14.24
CA LEU A 368 -6.41 -21.01 14.71
C LEU A 368 -6.58 -20.47 16.13
N ILE A 369 -7.82 -20.21 16.56
CA ILE A 369 -8.11 -19.53 17.82
C ILE A 369 -8.84 -20.48 18.79
N PRO A 370 -8.31 -20.68 20.01
CA PRO A 370 -8.95 -21.46 21.06
C PRO A 370 -10.40 -21.02 21.33
N ALA A 371 -11.29 -21.95 21.64
CA ALA A 371 -12.72 -21.68 21.73
C ALA A 371 -13.08 -20.54 22.70
N GLU A 372 -12.39 -20.46 23.82
CA GLU A 372 -12.59 -19.46 24.87
C GLU A 372 -12.14 -18.06 24.47
N GLN A 373 -11.28 -17.94 23.46
CA GLN A 373 -10.75 -16.66 22.97
C GLN A 373 -11.47 -16.16 21.71
N ARG A 374 -12.35 -16.98 21.11
CA ARG A 374 -13.06 -16.60 19.88
C ARG A 374 -13.96 -15.40 20.09
N ILE A 375 -14.13 -14.58 19.02
CA ILE A 375 -15.07 -13.45 19.02
C ILE A 375 -16.48 -13.90 19.36
N SER A 376 -17.27 -13.00 19.94
CA SER A 376 -18.56 -13.34 20.61
C SER A 376 -19.59 -13.99 19.70
N ILE A 377 -19.52 -13.82 18.37
CA ILE A 377 -20.43 -14.48 17.42
C ILE A 377 -20.35 -16.01 17.50
N PHE A 378 -19.21 -16.56 17.90
CA PHE A 378 -19.06 -18.00 18.05
C PHE A 378 -19.96 -18.57 19.16
N LYS A 379 -20.32 -17.78 20.19
CA LYS A 379 -21.32 -18.16 21.18
C LYS A 379 -22.73 -18.33 20.58
N VAL A 380 -23.06 -17.49 19.58
CA VAL A 380 -24.29 -17.62 18.81
C VAL A 380 -24.25 -18.86 17.92
N ILE A 381 -23.12 -19.10 17.24
CA ILE A 381 -22.91 -20.28 16.40
C ILE A 381 -23.07 -21.55 17.23
N ASP A 382 -22.47 -21.61 18.41
CA ASP A 382 -22.55 -22.78 19.29
C ASP A 382 -23.98 -23.01 19.81
N LYS A 383 -24.65 -21.93 20.26
CA LYS A 383 -25.98 -22.03 20.88
C LYS A 383 -27.08 -22.27 19.85
N GLU A 384 -27.11 -21.52 18.76
CA GLU A 384 -28.23 -21.51 17.80
C GLU A 384 -28.00 -22.45 16.62
N PHE A 385 -26.73 -22.68 16.24
CA PHE A 385 -26.37 -23.53 15.11
C PHE A 385 -25.61 -24.79 15.51
N LYS A 386 -25.53 -25.10 16.82
CA LYS A 386 -24.86 -26.32 17.37
C LYS A 386 -23.39 -26.42 16.90
N GLY A 387 -22.70 -25.32 16.82
CA GLY A 387 -21.31 -25.22 16.32
C GLY A 387 -21.15 -25.33 14.80
N ASN A 388 -22.24 -25.40 14.05
CA ASN A 388 -22.18 -25.49 12.58
C ASN A 388 -21.98 -24.12 11.93
N ILE A 389 -20.73 -23.83 11.58
CA ILE A 389 -20.31 -22.57 10.94
C ILE A 389 -20.99 -22.41 9.57
N ASP A 390 -21.11 -23.49 8.77
CA ASP A 390 -21.73 -23.41 7.45
C ASP A 390 -23.20 -22.99 7.56
N ALA A 391 -23.95 -23.59 8.49
CA ALA A 391 -25.34 -23.24 8.74
C ALA A 391 -25.51 -21.80 9.23
N PHE A 392 -24.59 -21.29 10.06
CA PHE A 392 -24.58 -19.89 10.46
C PHE A 392 -24.36 -18.94 9.27
N VAL A 393 -23.35 -19.23 8.45
CA VAL A 393 -23.08 -18.40 7.26
C VAL A 393 -24.26 -18.46 6.29
N ASP A 394 -24.84 -19.63 6.04
CA ASP A 394 -26.03 -19.74 5.20
C ASP A 394 -27.17 -18.89 5.75
N ALA A 395 -27.47 -18.95 7.04
CA ALA A 395 -28.49 -18.13 7.68
C ALA A 395 -28.21 -16.61 7.53
N CYS A 396 -26.94 -16.16 7.61
CA CYS A 396 -26.57 -14.77 7.34
C CYS A 396 -27.04 -14.33 5.95
N PHE A 397 -26.72 -15.12 4.93
CA PHE A 397 -27.05 -14.79 3.53
C PHE A 397 -28.52 -15.04 3.16
N ASP A 398 -29.24 -15.84 3.93
CA ASP A 398 -30.66 -16.16 3.67
C ASP A 398 -31.62 -15.22 4.41
N THR A 399 -31.23 -14.66 5.57
CA THR A 399 -32.16 -13.95 6.45
C THR A 399 -31.84 -12.48 6.69
N SER A 400 -30.57 -12.06 6.55
CA SER A 400 -30.16 -10.67 6.82
C SER A 400 -30.88 -9.66 5.94
N ILE A 401 -31.08 -8.45 6.47
CA ILE A 401 -31.53 -7.29 5.67
C ILE A 401 -30.52 -6.95 4.57
N PHE A 402 -29.24 -7.29 4.73
CA PHE A 402 -28.18 -7.06 3.77
C PHE A 402 -27.98 -8.21 2.77
N ARG A 403 -28.84 -9.24 2.77
CA ARG A 403 -28.76 -10.36 1.81
C ARG A 403 -28.99 -9.93 0.36
N SER A 404 -29.79 -8.87 0.15
CA SER A 404 -30.05 -8.28 -1.16
C SER A 404 -30.43 -6.81 -1.03
N ARG A 405 -30.29 -6.05 -2.13
CA ARG A 405 -30.75 -4.66 -2.18
C ARG A 405 -32.25 -4.54 -1.89
N GLU A 406 -33.06 -5.42 -2.42
CA GLU A 406 -34.52 -5.46 -2.18
C GLU A 406 -34.85 -5.67 -0.67
N ALA A 407 -34.16 -6.61 -0.02
CA ALA A 407 -34.37 -6.85 1.42
C ALA A 407 -33.99 -5.62 2.25
N PHE A 408 -32.90 -4.94 1.86
CA PHE A 408 -32.47 -3.70 2.50
C PHE A 408 -33.49 -2.56 2.30
N ASP A 409 -33.98 -2.36 1.09
CA ASP A 409 -34.95 -1.31 0.78
C ASP A 409 -36.30 -1.56 1.51
N ASN A 410 -36.73 -2.81 1.62
CA ASN A 410 -37.90 -3.21 2.42
C ASN A 410 -37.71 -2.88 3.91
N PHE A 411 -36.52 -3.09 4.46
CA PHE A 411 -36.21 -2.70 5.84
C PHE A 411 -36.25 -1.16 5.99
N VAL A 412 -35.65 -0.41 5.08
CA VAL A 412 -35.65 1.06 5.11
C VAL A 412 -37.04 1.63 5.07
N ALA A 413 -37.95 1.03 4.30
CA ALA A 413 -39.35 1.44 4.21
C ALA A 413 -40.11 1.23 5.53
N LYS A 414 -39.74 0.21 6.31
CA LYS A 414 -40.37 -0.10 7.61
C LYS A 414 -39.30 -0.53 8.61
N PRO A 415 -38.48 0.41 9.12
CA PRO A 415 -37.37 0.07 10.01
C PRO A 415 -37.88 -0.37 11.39
N ASP A 416 -37.26 -1.43 11.92
CA ASP A 416 -37.61 -2.01 13.22
C ASP A 416 -36.34 -2.37 14.01
N ALA A 417 -36.31 -2.01 15.30
CA ALA A 417 -35.16 -2.24 16.17
C ALA A 417 -34.87 -3.71 16.39
N LYS A 418 -35.92 -4.55 16.57
CA LYS A 418 -35.78 -5.98 16.81
C LYS A 418 -35.17 -6.70 15.61
N THR A 419 -35.55 -6.28 14.40
CA THR A 419 -34.96 -6.80 13.15
C THR A 419 -33.46 -6.55 13.11
N LEU A 420 -32.97 -5.33 13.45
CA LEU A 420 -31.54 -5.03 13.50
C LEU A 420 -30.79 -5.79 14.60
N GLU A 421 -31.42 -5.96 15.77
CA GLU A 421 -30.80 -6.67 16.89
C GLU A 421 -30.63 -8.16 16.61
N ASN A 422 -31.55 -8.74 15.85
CA ASN A 422 -31.54 -10.16 15.49
C ASN A 422 -30.85 -10.46 14.15
N ASP A 423 -30.44 -9.46 13.41
CA ASP A 423 -29.78 -9.64 12.12
C ASP A 423 -28.39 -10.24 12.30
N LEU A 424 -28.15 -11.41 11.72
CA LEU A 424 -26.92 -12.18 11.92
C LEU A 424 -25.69 -11.50 11.31
N MET A 425 -25.82 -10.80 10.17
CA MET A 425 -24.69 -10.03 9.61
C MET A 425 -24.35 -8.84 10.50
N VAL A 426 -25.35 -8.16 11.06
CA VAL A 426 -25.15 -7.04 12.01
C VAL A 426 -24.47 -7.55 13.29
N GLN A 427 -24.94 -8.67 13.85
CA GLN A 427 -24.31 -9.28 15.02
C GLN A 427 -22.86 -9.71 14.74
N TYR A 428 -22.60 -10.28 13.56
CA TYR A 428 -21.25 -10.65 13.13
C TYR A 428 -20.34 -9.43 13.06
N ALA A 429 -20.74 -8.38 12.34
CA ALA A 429 -19.94 -7.17 12.20
C ALA A 429 -19.59 -6.54 13.55
N LYS A 430 -20.58 -6.43 14.46
CA LYS A 430 -20.36 -5.94 15.83
C LYS A 430 -19.42 -6.81 16.64
N SER A 431 -19.57 -8.13 16.53
CA SER A 431 -18.69 -9.09 17.20
C SER A 431 -17.24 -8.98 16.73
N VAL A 432 -17.03 -8.76 15.42
CA VAL A 432 -15.72 -8.55 14.83
C VAL A 432 -15.09 -7.24 15.32
N ASP A 433 -15.83 -6.14 15.32
CA ASP A 433 -15.32 -4.84 15.77
C ASP A 433 -14.98 -4.85 17.26
N GLN A 434 -15.84 -5.44 18.10
CA GLN A 434 -15.58 -5.58 19.53
C GLN A 434 -14.37 -6.48 19.78
N GLY A 435 -14.32 -7.67 19.16
CA GLY A 435 -13.20 -8.57 19.32
C GLY A 435 -11.86 -7.98 18.85
N TYR A 436 -11.89 -7.19 17.78
CA TYR A 436 -10.69 -6.47 17.30
C TYR A 436 -10.24 -5.40 18.32
N ALA A 437 -11.18 -4.67 18.91
CA ALA A 437 -10.88 -3.68 19.95
C ALA A 437 -10.38 -4.34 21.24
N ASP A 438 -10.99 -5.45 21.66
CA ASP A 438 -10.60 -6.17 22.87
C ASP A 438 -9.19 -6.79 22.76
N THR A 439 -8.76 -7.10 21.54
CA THR A 439 -7.40 -7.58 21.24
C THR A 439 -6.46 -6.44 20.86
N ASP A 440 -6.80 -5.19 21.16
CA ASP A 440 -5.91 -4.07 20.87
C ASP A 440 -4.60 -4.26 21.63
N ALA A 441 -3.62 -4.76 20.89
CA ALA A 441 -2.27 -5.03 21.36
C ALA A 441 -1.48 -3.74 21.58
N ALA A 442 -2.17 -2.66 21.98
CA ALA A 442 -1.70 -1.33 21.75
C ALA A 442 -0.45 -0.99 22.55
N MET A 443 -0.18 -1.38 23.71
CA MET A 443 1.06 -0.92 24.38
C MET A 443 1.95 0.00 23.52
N LYS A 444 1.23 0.74 22.61
CA LYS A 444 1.84 1.47 21.50
C LYS A 444 2.63 2.66 21.99
N ALA A 445 2.10 3.33 23.02
CA ALA A 445 2.76 4.50 23.59
C ALA A 445 4.11 4.15 24.22
N GLU A 446 4.12 3.09 25.03
CA GLU A 446 5.34 2.59 25.67
C GLU A 446 6.32 2.05 24.62
N THR A 447 5.82 1.33 23.61
CA THR A 447 6.66 0.84 22.50
C THR A 447 7.27 1.99 21.73
N ASP A 448 6.50 3.00 21.37
CA ASP A 448 6.95 4.15 20.60
C ASP A 448 8.00 4.96 21.38
N LEU A 449 7.83 5.10 22.69
CA LEU A 449 8.81 5.80 23.56
C LEU A 449 10.11 5.00 23.69
N ALA A 450 10.03 3.70 23.91
CA ALA A 450 11.21 2.84 23.96
C ALA A 450 11.95 2.83 22.61
N HIS A 451 11.23 2.78 21.50
CA HIS A 451 11.79 2.91 20.14
C HIS A 451 12.45 4.27 19.90
N LYS A 452 11.88 5.35 20.38
CA LYS A 452 12.51 6.68 20.26
C LYS A 452 13.91 6.69 20.87
N THR A 453 14.05 6.15 22.09
CA THR A 453 15.34 6.05 22.79
C THR A 453 16.28 5.06 22.08
N TRP A 454 15.75 3.93 21.61
CA TRP A 454 16.52 2.94 20.87
C TRP A 454 17.11 3.52 19.58
N VAL A 455 16.30 4.21 18.79
CA VAL A 455 16.73 4.85 17.53
C VAL A 455 17.70 6.01 17.80
N GLU A 456 17.50 6.78 18.86
CA GLU A 456 18.47 7.80 19.30
C GLU A 456 19.85 7.18 19.56
N GLY A 457 19.87 6.05 20.27
CA GLY A 457 21.10 5.30 20.52
C GLY A 457 21.77 4.85 19.23
N MET A 458 21.01 4.31 18.28
CA MET A 458 21.53 3.92 16.97
C MET A 458 22.10 5.11 16.19
N MET A 459 21.46 6.28 16.27
CA MET A 459 21.98 7.52 15.66
C MET A 459 23.35 7.91 16.25
N LYS A 460 23.47 7.89 17.57
CA LYS A 460 24.72 8.25 18.27
C LYS A 460 25.83 7.21 18.00
N LEU A 461 25.50 5.92 18.00
CA LEU A 461 26.44 4.86 17.65
C LEU A 461 26.96 5.04 16.22
N LYS A 462 26.08 5.27 15.25
CA LYS A 462 26.45 5.48 13.86
C LYS A 462 27.29 6.74 13.65
N GLN A 463 26.99 7.80 14.35
CA GLN A 463 27.80 9.01 14.38
C GLN A 463 29.21 8.73 14.97
N HIS A 464 29.31 7.96 16.03
CA HIS A 464 30.57 7.53 16.63
C HIS A 464 31.40 6.66 15.67
N GLU A 465 30.74 5.74 14.96
CA GLU A 465 31.39 4.89 13.93
C GLU A 465 31.75 5.65 12.64
N GLY A 466 31.34 6.90 12.48
CA GLY A 466 31.51 7.67 11.24
C GLY A 466 30.74 7.08 10.05
N THR A 467 29.66 6.35 10.32
CA THR A 467 28.85 5.67 9.28
C THR A 467 27.48 6.33 9.14
N PRO A 468 26.92 6.39 7.92
CA PRO A 468 25.61 7.00 7.70
C PRO A 468 24.50 6.19 8.36
N ILE A 469 23.44 6.91 8.78
CA ILE A 469 22.19 6.34 9.26
C ILE A 469 21.03 6.94 8.45
N TYR A 470 20.05 6.12 8.12
CA TYR A 470 18.88 6.51 7.34
C TYR A 470 17.61 6.30 8.16
N PRO A 471 16.64 7.23 8.13
CA PRO A 471 15.37 7.05 8.82
C PRO A 471 14.51 6.01 8.11
N ASP A 472 13.64 5.33 8.88
CA ASP A 472 12.61 4.50 8.27
C ASP A 472 11.73 5.30 7.30
N ALA A 473 11.22 4.63 6.28
CA ALA A 473 10.30 5.21 5.31
C ALA A 473 8.98 5.63 5.98
N ASN A 474 8.46 6.78 5.60
CA ASN A 474 7.25 7.38 6.17
C ASN A 474 6.41 8.17 5.14
N SER A 475 6.47 7.77 3.87
CA SER A 475 5.80 8.39 2.72
C SER A 475 6.31 9.81 2.40
N THR A 476 7.57 10.11 2.73
CA THR A 476 8.22 11.37 2.36
C THR A 476 9.24 11.14 1.25
N LEU A 477 9.64 12.23 0.58
CA LEU A 477 10.64 12.18 -0.48
C LEU A 477 11.97 11.61 0.03
N ARG A 478 12.46 10.57 -0.65
CA ARG A 478 13.74 9.92 -0.37
C ARG A 478 14.53 9.71 -1.65
N LEU A 479 15.83 9.77 -1.50
CA LEU A 479 16.78 9.38 -2.52
C LEU A 479 17.39 8.03 -2.14
N THR A 480 17.34 7.09 -3.08
CA THR A 480 18.08 5.82 -3.00
C THR A 480 18.95 5.65 -4.22
N TYR A 481 20.07 5.00 -4.08
CA TYR A 481 21.03 4.81 -5.16
C TYR A 481 21.62 3.40 -5.17
N GLY A 482 22.12 2.98 -6.33
CA GLY A 482 22.68 1.67 -6.53
C GLY A 482 23.32 1.54 -7.90
N LYS A 483 23.65 0.31 -8.26
CA LYS A 483 24.18 0.00 -9.59
C LYS A 483 23.26 -0.98 -10.31
N VAL A 484 23.17 -0.83 -11.62
CA VAL A 484 22.60 -1.86 -12.48
C VAL A 484 23.43 -3.13 -12.33
N GLY A 485 22.79 -4.27 -12.15
CA GLY A 485 23.57 -5.51 -11.99
C GLY A 485 22.73 -6.78 -11.96
N SER A 486 23.24 -7.78 -12.61
CA SER A 486 22.83 -9.18 -12.52
C SER A 486 22.94 -9.70 -11.10
N TYR A 487 22.31 -10.80 -10.78
CA TYR A 487 22.44 -11.44 -9.45
C TYR A 487 22.17 -12.94 -9.52
N SER A 488 22.71 -13.67 -8.56
CA SER A 488 22.53 -15.12 -8.43
C SER A 488 21.63 -15.40 -7.24
N PRO A 489 20.33 -15.71 -7.45
CA PRO A 489 19.38 -15.95 -6.35
C PRO A 489 19.65 -17.27 -5.62
N LYS A 490 20.22 -18.26 -6.32
CA LYS A 490 20.54 -19.60 -5.82
C LYS A 490 21.78 -20.14 -6.54
N ASP A 491 22.35 -21.19 -5.98
CA ASP A 491 23.43 -21.93 -6.62
C ASP A 491 23.02 -22.43 -8.03
N GLY A 492 23.89 -22.19 -9.02
CA GLY A 492 23.64 -22.56 -10.41
C GLY A 492 22.64 -21.69 -11.18
N MET A 493 22.10 -20.62 -10.57
CA MET A 493 21.19 -19.66 -11.22
C MET A 493 21.82 -18.28 -11.31
N GLU A 494 21.71 -17.68 -12.49
CA GLU A 494 22.07 -16.29 -12.71
C GLU A 494 20.95 -15.56 -13.43
N TYR A 495 20.54 -14.42 -12.93
CA TYR A 495 19.56 -13.53 -13.53
C TYR A 495 20.24 -12.31 -14.14
N ASN A 496 20.06 -12.16 -15.47
CA ASN A 496 20.55 -11.00 -16.20
C ASN A 496 19.87 -9.71 -15.69
N TYR A 497 20.57 -8.60 -15.77
CA TYR A 497 20.08 -7.30 -15.33
C TYR A 497 19.00 -6.69 -16.23
N TYR A 498 18.73 -7.22 -17.42
CA TYR A 498 17.69 -6.71 -18.34
C TYR A 498 16.90 -7.84 -19.00
N THR A 499 15.73 -7.48 -19.52
CA THR A 499 14.83 -8.33 -20.30
C THR A 499 14.49 -7.65 -21.63
N THR A 500 14.04 -8.43 -22.61
CA THR A 500 13.70 -7.96 -23.94
C THR A 500 12.32 -8.42 -24.39
N LEU A 501 11.82 -7.84 -25.48
CA LEU A 501 10.54 -8.20 -26.08
C LEU A 501 10.49 -9.65 -26.55
N LYS A 502 11.65 -10.29 -26.77
CA LYS A 502 11.74 -11.73 -27.04
C LYS A 502 11.14 -12.55 -25.89
N GLY A 503 11.42 -12.16 -24.63
CA GLY A 503 10.87 -12.85 -23.45
C GLY A 503 9.35 -12.73 -23.31
N VAL A 504 8.72 -11.67 -23.84
CA VAL A 504 7.25 -11.60 -23.96
C VAL A 504 6.73 -12.69 -24.90
N MET A 505 7.38 -12.86 -26.07
CA MET A 505 6.99 -13.87 -27.05
C MET A 505 7.24 -15.29 -26.54
N GLU A 506 8.28 -15.50 -25.75
CA GLU A 506 8.59 -16.80 -25.12
C GLU A 506 7.58 -17.18 -24.02
N LYS A 507 6.99 -16.19 -23.35
CA LYS A 507 5.98 -16.39 -22.30
C LYS A 507 4.55 -16.40 -22.82
N GLU A 508 4.31 -16.11 -24.12
CA GLU A 508 2.96 -16.01 -24.67
C GLU A 508 2.18 -17.31 -24.45
N ASP A 509 1.01 -17.19 -23.84
CA ASP A 509 0.01 -18.24 -23.73
C ASP A 509 -1.39 -17.65 -24.00
N PRO A 510 -1.96 -17.88 -25.20
CA PRO A 510 -3.28 -17.35 -25.56
C PRO A 510 -4.43 -17.84 -24.68
N ASN A 511 -4.23 -18.97 -23.97
CA ASN A 511 -5.24 -19.55 -23.08
C ASN A 511 -5.13 -19.01 -21.64
N ASN A 512 -4.07 -18.28 -21.33
CA ASN A 512 -3.87 -17.68 -20.03
C ASN A 512 -3.92 -16.14 -20.13
N TYR A 513 -4.95 -15.55 -19.54
CA TYR A 513 -5.17 -14.09 -19.61
C TYR A 513 -3.98 -13.25 -19.11
N GLU A 514 -3.12 -13.82 -18.27
CA GLU A 514 -1.92 -13.15 -17.76
C GLU A 514 -0.82 -13.01 -18.83
N PHE A 515 -0.81 -13.88 -19.85
CA PHE A 515 0.24 -13.98 -20.85
C PHE A 515 -0.25 -13.77 -22.29
N VAL A 516 -1.38 -13.09 -22.46
CA VAL A 516 -1.88 -12.73 -23.81
C VAL A 516 -1.05 -11.59 -24.38
N VAL A 517 -0.55 -11.76 -25.61
CA VAL A 517 0.20 -10.73 -26.33
C VAL A 517 -0.65 -10.08 -27.41
N PRO A 518 -0.78 -8.73 -27.46
CA PRO A 518 -1.54 -8.05 -28.49
C PRO A 518 -0.97 -8.31 -29.89
N ALA A 519 -1.86 -8.55 -30.87
CA ALA A 519 -1.47 -8.85 -32.25
C ALA A 519 -0.57 -7.76 -32.86
N LYS A 520 -0.86 -6.47 -32.57
CA LYS A 520 -0.03 -5.35 -33.03
C LYS A 520 1.40 -5.40 -32.45
N LEU A 521 1.56 -5.82 -31.19
CA LEU A 521 2.89 -5.94 -30.58
C LEU A 521 3.68 -7.07 -31.22
N LYS A 522 3.02 -8.21 -31.54
CA LYS A 522 3.63 -9.32 -32.31
C LYS A 522 4.05 -8.88 -33.71
N ASP A 523 3.22 -8.11 -34.42
CA ASP A 523 3.55 -7.59 -35.75
C ASP A 523 4.79 -6.66 -35.72
N LEU A 524 4.85 -5.75 -34.76
CA LEU A 524 6.03 -4.88 -34.55
C LEU A 524 7.29 -5.70 -34.22
N TYR A 525 7.16 -6.74 -33.40
CA TYR A 525 8.27 -7.64 -33.07
C TYR A 525 8.77 -8.39 -34.30
N ASN A 526 7.87 -9.01 -35.08
CA ASN A 526 8.22 -9.80 -36.26
C ASN A 526 8.88 -8.95 -37.36
N LYS A 527 8.42 -7.71 -37.52
CA LYS A 527 8.99 -6.74 -38.48
C LYS A 527 10.26 -6.07 -37.94
N LYS A 528 10.61 -6.24 -36.66
CA LYS A 528 11.66 -5.51 -35.97
C LYS A 528 11.51 -3.99 -36.08
N ASP A 529 10.26 -3.49 -36.15
CA ASP A 529 9.98 -2.06 -36.24
C ASP A 529 10.05 -1.41 -34.85
N PHE A 530 11.26 -1.34 -34.33
CA PHE A 530 11.55 -0.77 -33.01
C PHE A 530 12.00 0.69 -33.08
N GLY A 531 12.29 1.20 -34.28
CA GLY A 531 12.80 2.56 -34.48
C GLY A 531 14.08 2.83 -33.68
N ARG A 532 14.19 4.03 -33.14
CA ARG A 532 15.33 4.49 -32.32
C ARG A 532 15.38 3.90 -30.91
N TYR A 533 14.40 3.09 -30.54
CA TYR A 533 14.26 2.54 -29.19
C TYR A 533 14.98 1.19 -29.01
N ALA A 534 15.43 0.56 -30.08
CA ALA A 534 16.20 -0.67 -30.04
C ALA A 534 17.56 -0.49 -29.37
N MET A 535 18.05 -1.57 -28.76
CA MET A 535 19.44 -1.68 -28.33
C MET A 535 20.37 -1.78 -29.56
N LYS A 536 21.67 -1.57 -29.36
CA LYS A 536 22.66 -1.67 -30.45
C LYS A 536 22.73 -3.04 -31.11
N ASN A 537 22.34 -4.10 -30.38
CA ASN A 537 22.25 -5.47 -30.91
C ASN A 537 20.94 -5.74 -31.67
N GLY A 538 20.05 -4.74 -31.82
CA GLY A 538 18.78 -4.84 -32.53
C GLY A 538 17.63 -5.42 -31.70
N GLU A 539 17.81 -5.70 -30.42
CA GLU A 539 16.76 -6.14 -29.51
C GLU A 539 15.99 -4.99 -28.92
N MET A 540 14.71 -5.23 -28.55
CA MET A 540 13.88 -4.25 -27.85
C MET A 540 13.95 -4.53 -26.35
N PRO A 541 14.57 -3.64 -25.52
CA PRO A 541 14.61 -3.82 -24.07
C PRO A 541 13.23 -3.56 -23.47
N ILE A 542 12.90 -4.24 -22.36
CA ILE A 542 11.65 -4.01 -21.63
C ILE A 542 11.91 -3.52 -20.21
N CYS A 543 12.58 -4.33 -19.40
CA CYS A 543 12.88 -4.01 -18.01
C CYS A 543 14.36 -4.15 -17.71
N PHE A 544 14.81 -3.47 -16.67
CA PHE A 544 16.12 -3.70 -16.07
C PHE A 544 16.03 -3.69 -14.55
N VAL A 545 17.02 -4.22 -13.88
CA VAL A 545 17.12 -4.20 -12.42
C VAL A 545 18.33 -3.44 -11.92
N THR A 546 18.14 -2.76 -10.79
CA THR A 546 19.18 -1.99 -10.12
C THR A 546 19.19 -2.24 -8.61
N GLY A 547 20.36 -2.13 -7.98
CA GLY A 547 20.56 -2.30 -6.53
C GLY A 547 20.09 -1.11 -5.70
N THR A 548 19.09 -0.35 -6.12
CA THR A 548 18.50 0.71 -5.31
C THR A 548 17.61 0.11 -4.21
N ASP A 549 17.65 0.74 -3.02
CA ASP A 549 16.85 0.31 -1.87
C ASP A 549 15.41 0.83 -1.96
N ASN A 550 14.61 0.18 -2.80
CA ASN A 550 13.20 0.54 -2.99
C ASN A 550 12.29 -0.27 -2.06
N THR A 551 11.21 0.34 -1.60
CA THR A 551 10.10 -0.31 -0.91
C THR A 551 8.76 0.17 -1.45
N GLY A 552 7.65 -0.44 -1.02
CA GLY A 552 6.29 -0.03 -1.41
C GLY A 552 6.08 1.48 -1.24
N GLY A 553 5.57 2.14 -2.29
CA GLY A 553 5.49 3.60 -2.41
C GLY A 553 6.50 4.19 -3.41
N ASN A 554 7.57 3.46 -3.74
CA ASN A 554 8.49 3.85 -4.83
C ASN A 554 7.94 3.52 -6.22
N SER A 555 6.84 2.78 -6.35
CA SER A 555 6.19 2.49 -7.64
C SER A 555 5.82 3.77 -8.37
N GLY A 556 6.21 3.87 -9.66
CA GLY A 556 6.09 5.07 -10.49
C GLY A 556 7.22 6.08 -10.33
N SER A 557 8.21 5.84 -9.47
CA SER A 557 9.34 6.74 -9.28
C SER A 557 10.27 6.78 -10.48
N PRO A 558 10.80 7.98 -10.83
CA PRO A 558 11.79 8.12 -11.90
C PRO A 558 13.12 7.49 -11.49
N VAL A 559 13.72 6.76 -12.42
CA VAL A 559 15.08 6.20 -12.29
C VAL A 559 16.03 7.01 -13.16
N PHE A 560 17.11 7.46 -12.55
CA PHE A 560 18.08 8.37 -13.17
C PHE A 560 19.44 7.69 -13.38
N ASN A 561 20.15 8.14 -14.40
CA ASN A 561 21.57 7.84 -14.56
C ASN A 561 22.44 8.84 -13.75
N ASN A 562 23.76 8.70 -13.85
CA ASN A 562 24.74 9.57 -13.15
C ASN A 562 24.72 11.05 -13.59
N LYS A 563 24.02 11.39 -14.69
CA LYS A 563 23.84 12.77 -15.17
C LYS A 563 22.50 13.37 -14.73
N GLY A 564 21.65 12.62 -14.04
CA GLY A 564 20.30 13.04 -13.68
C GLY A 564 19.30 12.95 -14.82
N GLU A 565 19.58 12.17 -15.85
CA GLU A 565 18.69 11.92 -16.98
C GLU A 565 17.79 10.72 -16.70
N LEU A 566 16.53 10.77 -17.12
CA LEU A 566 15.54 9.72 -16.94
C LEU A 566 15.85 8.52 -17.85
N ILE A 567 16.05 7.35 -17.25
CA ILE A 567 16.35 6.09 -17.94
C ILE A 567 15.30 5.01 -17.73
N GLY A 568 14.36 5.20 -16.81
CA GLY A 568 13.32 4.23 -16.55
C GLY A 568 12.35 4.67 -15.44
N THR A 569 11.37 3.81 -15.20
CA THR A 569 10.38 3.96 -14.13
C THR A 569 10.42 2.75 -13.20
N GLY A 570 10.70 2.96 -11.92
CA GLY A 570 10.65 1.89 -10.93
C GLY A 570 9.20 1.44 -10.69
N PHE A 571 8.94 0.13 -10.69
CA PHE A 571 7.58 -0.37 -10.50
C PHE A 571 7.46 -1.50 -9.48
N ASP A 572 8.52 -2.29 -9.27
CA ASP A 572 8.49 -3.44 -8.37
C ASP A 572 9.87 -3.71 -7.74
N ARG A 573 9.95 -4.75 -6.93
CA ARG A 573 11.15 -5.31 -6.32
C ARG A 573 11.15 -6.81 -6.55
N ASN A 574 12.34 -7.43 -6.65
CA ASN A 574 12.44 -8.88 -6.80
C ASN A 574 12.08 -9.63 -5.52
N TYR A 575 11.75 -10.92 -5.66
CA TYR A 575 11.32 -11.78 -4.55
C TYR A 575 12.39 -11.93 -3.46
N GLU A 576 13.63 -12.09 -3.84
CA GLU A 576 14.79 -12.21 -2.94
C GLU A 576 15.05 -10.92 -2.15
N GLY A 577 14.50 -9.81 -2.59
CA GLY A 577 14.57 -8.51 -1.91
C GLY A 577 13.45 -8.27 -0.90
N LEU A 578 12.50 -9.20 -0.67
CA LEU A 578 11.33 -8.98 0.18
C LEU A 578 11.67 -8.73 1.66
N THR A 579 12.84 -9.18 2.13
CA THR A 579 13.37 -8.82 3.46
C THR A 579 13.73 -7.35 3.59
N GLY A 580 13.87 -6.63 2.48
CA GLY A 580 14.34 -5.25 2.44
C GLY A 580 13.56 -4.26 3.30
N ASP A 581 12.32 -4.56 3.68
CA ASP A 581 11.57 -3.72 4.61
C ASP A 581 12.12 -3.80 6.05
N ILE A 582 12.85 -4.86 6.40
CA ILE A 582 13.46 -5.09 7.71
C ILE A 582 14.99 -5.02 7.63
N ALA A 583 15.56 -5.62 6.58
CA ALA A 583 17.01 -5.66 6.36
C ALA A 583 17.31 -5.66 4.85
N TYR A 584 17.94 -4.60 4.38
CA TYR A 584 18.39 -4.50 2.99
C TYR A 584 19.57 -5.43 2.71
N ASN A 585 19.47 -6.19 1.61
CA ASN A 585 20.56 -7.03 1.13
C ASN A 585 21.04 -6.54 -0.24
N PRO A 586 22.25 -5.91 -0.34
CA PRO A 586 22.75 -5.37 -1.60
C PRO A 586 23.12 -6.43 -2.64
N GLN A 587 23.33 -7.68 -2.22
CA GLN A 587 23.68 -8.77 -3.12
C GLN A 587 22.46 -9.32 -3.88
N LEU A 588 21.32 -9.43 -3.20
CA LEU A 588 20.12 -10.07 -3.75
C LEU A 588 18.99 -9.10 -4.07
N GLN A 589 18.84 -8.03 -3.30
CA GLN A 589 17.74 -7.09 -3.52
C GLN A 589 17.94 -6.27 -4.78
N ARG A 590 16.94 -6.27 -5.65
CA ARG A 590 16.91 -5.47 -6.88
C ARG A 590 15.55 -4.77 -7.01
N ALA A 591 15.59 -3.50 -7.40
CA ALA A 591 14.42 -2.79 -7.89
C ALA A 591 14.22 -3.09 -9.38
N ALA A 592 13.01 -3.47 -9.75
CA ALA A 592 12.63 -3.70 -11.15
C ALA A 592 12.09 -2.40 -11.77
N CYS A 593 12.61 -2.06 -12.94
CA CYS A 593 12.33 -0.79 -13.63
C CYS A 593 11.93 -1.05 -15.08
N VAL A 594 10.90 -0.37 -15.57
CA VAL A 594 10.59 -0.33 -17.00
C VAL A 594 11.65 0.54 -17.68
N ASP A 595 12.29 0.01 -18.72
CA ASP A 595 13.23 0.78 -19.54
C ASP A 595 12.47 1.90 -20.28
N ILE A 596 12.98 3.11 -20.21
CA ILE A 596 12.33 4.27 -20.82
C ILE A 596 12.15 4.11 -22.35
N ARG A 597 13.03 3.35 -23.00
CA ARG A 597 12.93 3.04 -24.42
C ARG A 597 11.68 2.22 -24.73
N TYR A 598 11.31 1.26 -23.85
CA TYR A 598 10.08 0.51 -24.00
C TYR A 598 8.85 1.39 -23.80
N THR A 599 8.88 2.25 -22.79
CA THR A 599 7.81 3.23 -22.57
C THR A 599 7.56 4.08 -23.83
N LEU A 600 8.61 4.65 -24.41
CA LEU A 600 8.49 5.49 -25.61
C LEU A 600 8.12 4.68 -26.87
N PHE A 601 8.63 3.46 -27.01
CA PHE A 601 8.24 2.55 -28.09
C PHE A 601 6.74 2.24 -28.06
N ILE A 602 6.18 1.98 -26.88
CA ILE A 602 4.74 1.74 -26.72
C ILE A 602 3.94 3.00 -27.07
N ILE A 603 4.38 4.18 -26.65
CA ILE A 603 3.70 5.44 -26.99
C ILE A 603 3.75 5.72 -28.49
N ASP A 604 4.93 5.65 -29.10
CA ASP A 604 5.16 6.01 -30.50
C ASP A 604 4.62 4.93 -31.46
N LYS A 605 5.17 3.71 -31.39
CA LYS A 605 4.94 2.66 -32.37
C LYS A 605 3.66 1.87 -32.12
N PHE A 606 3.44 1.47 -30.86
CA PHE A 606 2.26 0.70 -30.53
C PHE A 606 1.00 1.56 -30.46
N ALA A 607 1.01 2.68 -29.77
CA ALA A 607 -0.13 3.57 -29.65
C ALA A 607 -0.31 4.51 -30.85
N GLY A 608 0.76 4.80 -31.59
CA GLY A 608 0.75 5.78 -32.68
C GLY A 608 0.70 7.23 -32.21
N ALA A 609 1.02 7.47 -30.94
CA ALA A 609 0.94 8.79 -30.28
C ALA A 609 2.29 9.51 -30.28
N LYS A 610 2.99 9.50 -31.40
CA LYS A 610 4.33 10.12 -31.57
C LYS A 610 4.39 11.59 -31.12
N HIS A 611 3.29 12.32 -31.30
CA HIS A 611 3.19 13.73 -30.88
C HIS A 611 3.48 13.93 -29.38
N LEU A 612 3.20 12.93 -28.54
CA LEU A 612 3.53 12.98 -27.11
C LEU A 612 5.04 12.85 -26.88
N VAL A 613 5.70 12.01 -27.68
CA VAL A 613 7.17 11.87 -27.65
C VAL A 613 7.85 13.13 -28.16
N ASP A 614 7.27 13.79 -29.15
CA ASP A 614 7.79 15.04 -29.73
C ASP A 614 7.72 16.23 -28.75
N GLU A 615 6.90 16.17 -27.68
CA GLU A 615 6.89 17.14 -26.59
C GLU A 615 8.08 16.97 -25.60
N MET A 616 8.79 15.84 -25.64
CA MET A 616 9.81 15.46 -24.66
C MET A 616 11.20 15.92 -25.09
N THR A 617 12.07 16.22 -24.12
CA THR A 617 13.49 16.45 -24.37
C THR A 617 14.23 15.12 -24.28
N ILE A 618 14.76 14.65 -25.41
CA ILE A 618 15.39 13.33 -25.54
C ILE A 618 16.83 13.49 -25.98
N VAL A 619 17.74 12.75 -25.32
CA VAL A 619 19.17 12.61 -25.69
C VAL A 619 19.50 11.13 -25.91
N GLU A 620 20.58 10.86 -26.67
CA GLU A 620 21.07 9.51 -27.01
C GLU A 620 22.43 9.23 -26.39
#